data_e43c4f87d535a3bb8c4eb7fd08a73054
#
_entry.id   e43c4f87d535a3bb8c4eb7fd08a73054
#
_cell.length_a   1.000
_cell.length_b   1.000
_cell.length_c   1.000
_cell.angle_alpha   90.00
_cell.angle_beta   90.00
_cell.angle_gamma   90.00
#
_symmetry.space_group_name_H-M   'P 1'
#
loop_
_entity.id
_entity.type
_entity.pdbx_description
1 polymer ?
#
loop_
_entity_poly.entity_id
_entity_poly.type
_entity_poly.pdbx_seq_one_letter_code
_entity_poly.pdbx_strand_id
1 'polypeptide(L)'
;MNLTFKKILLVALAIVLAAEIGFVFMLVTGSSSAPAATVSATEPAVIETAAPTETAAPTETVAPTETEAPTEPPVTEPPVTEPKEKHYTLSFAGDCTLGSTKANWSNPNHFIQTIGEDYDYPFANVRSYFENDDFTIINLEGPLTDESSGAQSKKFAFRGPTAYSAIMTGSSVEAVTLANNHAEDYGKAGYDSTKKVLKDAGITYVEKDKTAMHTTESGLKIGLYASSFANITAKGIQNGIAQLKKDGAEIIICAFHWGEEGVYYADGTQQKMAKTAIDAGADVVYGHHPHVLQKIEQYGSGYIFYSLGNFSFGGAALPQDYDTALLQLDVIRDENGKVRLGELNVIPCSYKNDAGHNSFQPTPVGEGAAYDRIMKKLGGDFTGGNLNVDYSKLEPKPAPTTPPATAAPAPDSGTSSEGSNTTMPDSGSSGGDSGTSTPDSGTSTPDSGTSGGDSGTSTSDSGSSADGTGTASE
;
A
#
# COMPACT_ATOMS: atom_id res chain seq x y z
N MET A 1 40.59 19.87 -25.83
CA MET A 1 40.60 20.48 -24.50
C MET A 1 41.96 21.10 -24.25
N ASN A 2 41.99 22.41 -24.04
CA ASN A 2 43.22 23.20 -24.01
C ASN A 2 44.05 22.84 -22.76
N LEU A 3 45.40 22.83 -22.92
CA LEU A 3 46.37 22.44 -21.88
C LEU A 3 46.20 23.26 -20.59
N THR A 4 45.76 24.51 -20.71
CA THR A 4 45.46 25.43 -19.60
C THR A 4 44.24 24.95 -18.78
N PHE A 5 43.23 24.41 -19.44
CA PHE A 5 42.02 23.86 -18.76
C PHE A 5 42.31 22.60 -17.98
N LYS A 6 43.21 21.72 -18.49
CA LYS A 6 43.65 20.51 -17.74
C LYS A 6 44.46 20.88 -16.49
N LYS A 7 45.26 21.94 -16.53
CA LYS A 7 46.02 22.39 -15.35
C LYS A 7 45.11 22.99 -14.28
N ILE A 8 44.08 23.75 -14.65
CA ILE A 8 43.08 24.31 -13.71
C ILE A 8 42.27 23.17 -13.03
N LEU A 9 41.87 22.19 -13.82
CA LEU A 9 41.12 21.04 -13.30
C LEU A 9 41.93 20.19 -12.32
N LEU A 10 43.25 19.98 -12.59
CA LEU A 10 44.15 19.26 -11.69
C LEU A 10 44.41 20.01 -10.36
N VAL A 11 44.51 21.33 -10.40
CA VAL A 11 44.69 22.16 -9.19
C VAL A 11 43.41 22.15 -8.34
N ALA A 12 42.24 22.24 -8.96
CA ALA A 12 40.95 22.15 -8.26
C ALA A 12 40.76 20.77 -7.59
N LEU A 13 41.12 19.67 -8.26
CA LEU A 13 41.05 18.31 -7.70
C LEU A 13 42.01 18.12 -6.52
N ALA A 14 43.21 18.73 -6.56
CA ALA A 14 44.18 18.65 -5.46
C ALA A 14 43.74 19.44 -4.21
N ILE A 15 42.99 20.55 -4.41
CA ILE A 15 42.45 21.34 -3.28
C ILE A 15 41.30 20.58 -2.57
N VAL A 16 40.45 19.91 -3.33
CA VAL A 16 39.36 19.08 -2.75
C VAL A 16 39.94 17.90 -1.95
N LEU A 17 40.96 17.24 -2.49
CA LEU A 17 41.61 16.10 -1.80
C LEU A 17 42.31 16.52 -0.49
N ALA A 18 42.90 17.71 -0.45
CA ALA A 18 43.57 18.26 0.75
C ALA A 18 42.56 18.65 1.85
N ALA A 19 41.32 19.07 1.46
CA ALA A 19 40.27 19.40 2.41
C ALA A 19 39.71 18.15 3.08
N GLU A 20 39.56 17.04 2.35
CA GLU A 20 39.06 15.75 2.90
C GLU A 20 40.08 15.13 3.88
N ILE A 21 41.39 15.21 3.62
CA ILE A 21 42.42 14.71 4.53
C ILE A 21 42.48 15.52 5.80
N GLY A 22 42.25 16.84 5.74
CA GLY A 22 42.21 17.71 6.93
C GLY A 22 41.03 17.42 7.86
N PHE A 23 39.87 17.03 7.29
CA PHE A 23 38.68 16.71 8.05
C PHE A 23 38.81 15.36 8.80
N VAL A 24 39.43 14.36 8.21
CA VAL A 24 39.69 13.06 8.86
C VAL A 24 40.68 13.17 10.01
N PHE A 25 41.64 14.09 9.95
CA PHE A 25 42.61 14.28 11.04
C PHE A 25 42.03 14.98 12.28
N MET A 26 40.94 15.76 12.09
CA MET A 26 40.26 16.45 13.18
C MET A 26 39.34 15.57 14.01
N LEU A 27 38.90 14.42 13.43
CA LEU A 27 38.02 13.44 14.08
C LEU A 27 38.76 12.40 14.95
N VAL A 28 40.10 12.30 14.83
CA VAL A 28 40.91 11.26 15.52
C VAL A 28 41.56 11.77 16.84
N THR A 29 41.58 13.09 17.14
CA THR A 29 42.30 13.63 18.28
C THR A 29 41.45 14.22 19.42
N GLY A 30 40.14 13.98 19.42
CA GLY A 30 39.20 14.47 20.41
C GLY A 30 38.74 13.41 21.43
N SER A 31 39.67 12.86 22.24
CA SER A 31 39.31 12.05 23.41
C SER A 31 39.49 12.89 24.68
N SER A 32 38.37 13.26 25.32
CA SER A 32 38.37 13.85 26.66
C SER A 32 37.37 13.10 27.54
N SER A 33 37.90 12.51 28.58
CA SER A 33 37.25 11.77 29.65
C SER A 33 36.45 12.68 30.57
N ALA A 34 35.22 12.31 30.94
CA ALA A 34 34.48 12.86 32.06
C ALA A 34 34.03 11.75 33.03
N PRO A 35 33.93 12.00 34.34
CA PRO A 35 33.89 10.96 35.37
C PRO A 35 32.48 10.42 35.64
N ALA A 36 32.44 9.16 36.05
CA ALA A 36 31.23 8.43 36.44
C ALA A 36 30.64 9.00 37.75
N ALA A 37 29.33 9.27 37.74
CA ALA A 37 28.54 9.50 38.94
C ALA A 37 27.76 8.23 39.27
N THR A 38 28.04 7.64 40.41
CA THR A 38 27.33 6.57 41.06
C THR A 38 26.01 7.10 41.63
N VAL A 39 24.89 6.51 41.21
CA VAL A 39 23.57 6.72 41.85
C VAL A 39 23.15 5.43 42.53
N SER A 40 23.00 5.56 43.85
CA SER A 40 22.55 4.54 44.78
C SER A 40 21.07 4.27 44.61
N ALA A 41 20.70 3.00 44.45
CA ALA A 41 19.32 2.53 44.47
C ALA A 41 18.75 2.56 45.88
N THR A 42 17.61 3.21 46.06
CA THR A 42 16.77 3.11 47.26
C THR A 42 15.52 2.36 46.93
N GLU A 43 15.29 1.27 47.64
CA GLU A 43 14.16 0.38 47.64
C GLU A 43 12.89 1.08 48.17
N PRO A 44 11.67 0.92 47.58
CA PRO A 44 10.47 1.47 48.19
C PRO A 44 9.88 0.49 49.21
N ALA A 45 9.55 0.99 50.40
CA ALA A 45 8.94 0.32 51.52
C ALA A 45 7.49 -0.13 51.22
N VAL A 46 7.19 -1.36 51.64
CA VAL A 46 5.85 -1.97 51.65
C VAL A 46 4.99 -1.30 52.71
N ILE A 47 3.84 -0.74 52.32
CA ILE A 47 2.79 -0.29 53.25
C ILE A 47 1.72 -1.38 53.34
N GLU A 48 1.62 -1.98 54.51
CA GLU A 48 0.64 -2.93 54.92
C GLU A 48 -0.69 -2.20 55.22
N THR A 49 -1.77 -2.57 54.54
CA THR A 49 -3.09 -1.98 54.75
C THR A 49 -3.91 -2.90 55.64
N ALA A 50 -4.23 -2.44 56.83
CA ALA A 50 -5.07 -3.12 57.84
C ALA A 50 -6.54 -3.14 57.41
N ALA A 51 -7.23 -4.26 57.66
CA ALA A 51 -8.65 -4.48 57.47
C ALA A 51 -9.50 -3.65 58.45
N PRO A 52 -10.69 -3.17 58.04
CA PRO A 52 -11.62 -2.54 58.97
C PRO A 52 -12.55 -3.55 59.64
N THR A 53 -12.72 -3.34 60.91
CA THR A 53 -13.55 -4.05 61.90
C THR A 53 -15.03 -3.81 61.65
N GLU A 54 -15.81 -4.86 61.75
CA GLU A 54 -17.28 -4.96 61.75
C GLU A 54 -17.88 -4.18 62.95
N THR A 55 -18.83 -3.27 62.68
CA THR A 55 -19.60 -2.58 63.75
C THR A 55 -21.09 -2.77 63.51
N ALA A 56 -21.75 -3.13 64.60
CA ALA A 56 -23.10 -3.58 64.80
C ALA A 56 -24.22 -2.65 64.28
N ALA A 57 -25.33 -3.24 63.91
CA ALA A 57 -26.59 -2.61 63.50
C ALA A 57 -27.27 -1.80 64.59
N PRO A 58 -27.89 -0.68 64.28
CA PRO A 58 -28.86 -0.07 65.18
C PRO A 58 -30.33 -0.32 64.72
N THR A 59 -31.16 -0.44 65.72
CA THR A 59 -32.56 -0.68 65.92
C THR A 59 -33.49 0.19 65.03
N GLU A 60 -34.58 -0.46 64.55
CA GLU A 60 -35.68 0.14 63.85
C GLU A 60 -36.37 1.28 64.63
N THR A 61 -36.60 2.42 63.95
CA THR A 61 -37.48 3.48 64.40
C THR A 61 -38.56 3.70 63.37
N VAL A 62 -39.82 3.69 63.81
CA VAL A 62 -41.05 3.77 63.07
C VAL A 62 -41.14 5.08 62.24
N ALA A 63 -41.48 4.95 60.95
CA ALA A 63 -41.65 6.03 60.01
C ALA A 63 -42.93 6.89 60.28
N PRO A 64 -42.83 8.20 60.02
CA PRO A 64 -44.02 9.07 59.88
C PRO A 64 -44.55 8.99 58.44
N THR A 65 -45.87 9.02 58.34
CA THR A 65 -46.69 9.05 57.11
C THR A 65 -46.25 10.13 56.15
N GLU A 66 -45.88 9.67 54.94
CA GLU A 66 -45.46 10.51 53.81
C GLU A 66 -46.67 11.22 53.19
N THR A 67 -46.62 12.54 53.17
CA THR A 67 -47.56 13.41 52.44
C THR A 67 -47.11 13.42 50.99
N GLU A 68 -47.99 12.99 50.05
CA GLU A 68 -47.74 13.02 48.62
C GLU A 68 -47.31 14.42 48.20
N ALA A 69 -46.10 14.50 47.63
CA ALA A 69 -45.60 15.72 46.93
C ALA A 69 -46.29 15.87 45.57
N PRO A 70 -46.50 17.11 45.08
CA PRO A 70 -47.08 17.32 43.79
C PRO A 70 -46.22 16.75 42.67
N THR A 71 -46.80 15.92 41.80
CA THR A 71 -46.21 15.37 40.62
C THR A 71 -45.77 16.50 39.69
N GLU A 72 -44.46 16.71 39.51
CA GLU A 72 -43.97 17.62 38.47
C GLU A 72 -44.43 17.13 37.08
N PRO A 73 -44.82 18.00 36.17
CA PRO A 73 -45.18 17.62 34.81
C PRO A 73 -43.94 16.96 34.13
N PRO A 74 -44.14 15.95 33.24
CA PRO A 74 -43.05 15.30 32.55
C PRO A 74 -42.22 16.33 31.80
N VAL A 75 -40.92 16.41 32.12
CA VAL A 75 -39.93 17.16 31.36
C VAL A 75 -39.86 16.52 30.00
N THR A 76 -40.54 17.12 29.01
CA THR A 76 -40.30 16.77 27.59
C THR A 76 -38.89 17.21 27.25
N GLU A 77 -37.98 16.24 27.05
CA GLU A 77 -36.68 16.52 26.47
C GLU A 77 -36.89 17.28 25.16
N PRO A 78 -36.14 18.38 24.93
CA PRO A 78 -36.21 19.10 23.67
C PRO A 78 -35.88 18.11 22.53
N PRO A 79 -36.57 18.23 21.36
CA PRO A 79 -36.27 17.35 20.23
C PRO A 79 -34.77 17.42 19.92
N VAL A 80 -34.12 16.29 19.87
CA VAL A 80 -32.73 16.17 19.38
C VAL A 80 -32.77 16.65 17.93
N THR A 81 -32.35 17.90 17.70
CA THR A 81 -32.16 18.41 16.34
C THR A 81 -30.98 17.65 15.75
N GLU A 82 -31.22 16.95 14.64
CA GLU A 82 -30.12 16.33 13.88
C GLU A 82 -29.04 17.39 13.60
N PRO A 83 -27.75 16.98 13.62
CA PRO A 83 -26.67 17.91 13.32
C PRO A 83 -26.93 18.56 11.97
N LYS A 84 -26.79 19.87 11.88
CA LYS A 84 -26.99 20.63 10.65
C LYS A 84 -25.94 20.32 9.58
N GLU A 85 -24.81 19.73 9.97
CA GLU A 85 -23.72 19.32 9.09
C GLU A 85 -23.52 17.81 9.18
N LYS A 86 -23.26 17.18 8.03
CA LYS A 86 -22.89 15.76 7.94
C LYS A 86 -21.41 15.63 7.64
N HIS A 87 -20.71 14.87 8.46
CA HIS A 87 -19.28 14.59 8.33
C HIS A 87 -19.05 13.24 7.65
N TYR A 88 -17.99 13.17 6.86
CA TYR A 88 -17.51 11.97 6.21
C TYR A 88 -15.99 11.91 6.38
N THR A 89 -15.47 10.75 6.70
CA THR A 89 -14.03 10.53 6.84
C THR A 89 -13.49 9.78 5.62
N LEU A 90 -12.48 10.36 4.95
CA LEU A 90 -11.79 9.73 3.83
C LEU A 90 -10.36 9.36 4.24
N SER A 91 -10.00 8.09 4.10
CA SER A 91 -8.66 7.58 4.42
C SER A 91 -7.79 7.38 3.17
N PHE A 92 -6.52 7.76 3.29
CA PHE A 92 -5.51 7.67 2.22
C PHE A 92 -4.27 6.96 2.76
N ALA A 93 -3.84 5.89 2.09
CA ALA A 93 -2.64 5.15 2.45
C ALA A 93 -1.62 5.16 1.30
N GLY A 94 -0.38 4.78 1.60
CA GLY A 94 0.71 4.76 0.62
C GLY A 94 0.68 3.57 -0.34
N ASP A 95 1.85 3.26 -0.93
CA ASP A 95 2.01 2.21 -1.92
C ASP A 95 1.81 0.82 -1.31
N CYS A 96 0.87 0.06 -1.87
CA CYS A 96 0.54 -1.30 -1.47
C CYS A 96 0.90 -2.28 -2.59
N THR A 97 2.06 -2.93 -2.49
CA THR A 97 2.42 -4.07 -3.33
C THR A 97 2.00 -5.35 -2.60
N LEU A 98 0.75 -5.79 -2.83
CA LEU A 98 0.19 -7.01 -2.22
C LEU A 98 0.70 -8.24 -3.00
N GLY A 99 2.00 -8.46 -2.94
CA GLY A 99 2.64 -9.49 -3.74
C GLY A 99 4.14 -9.51 -3.60
N SER A 100 4.81 -10.21 -4.52
CA SER A 100 6.26 -10.34 -4.53
C SER A 100 6.78 -10.59 -5.93
N THR A 101 8.10 -10.46 -6.13
CA THR A 101 8.75 -10.95 -7.35
C THR A 101 8.78 -12.48 -7.38
N LYS A 102 8.88 -13.07 -8.57
CA LYS A 102 8.99 -14.51 -8.73
C LYS A 102 10.19 -15.11 -7.95
N ALA A 103 11.29 -14.39 -7.86
CA ALA A 103 12.50 -14.83 -7.14
C ALA A 103 12.23 -14.95 -5.62
N ASN A 104 11.35 -14.11 -5.07
CA ASN A 104 11.05 -14.05 -3.65
C ASN A 104 9.76 -14.77 -3.25
N TRP A 105 9.10 -15.43 -4.19
CA TRP A 105 7.84 -16.12 -3.94
C TRP A 105 7.90 -17.17 -2.83
N SER A 106 9.03 -17.85 -2.69
CA SER A 106 9.25 -18.87 -1.65
C SER A 106 10.17 -18.39 -0.52
N ASN A 107 10.52 -17.10 -0.48
CA ASN A 107 11.37 -16.55 0.56
C ASN A 107 10.57 -16.37 1.85
N PRO A 108 10.92 -17.04 2.98
CA PRO A 108 10.16 -17.01 4.22
C PRO A 108 10.08 -15.62 4.87
N ASN A 109 10.98 -14.70 4.49
CA ASN A 109 11.00 -13.33 5.00
C ASN A 109 10.37 -12.33 4.01
N HIS A 110 9.57 -12.81 3.08
CA HIS A 110 8.93 -11.98 2.06
C HIS A 110 7.41 -12.06 2.13
N PHE A 111 6.72 -11.11 1.51
CA PHE A 111 5.29 -10.87 1.61
C PHE A 111 4.46 -12.15 1.47
N ILE A 112 4.63 -12.91 0.37
CA ILE A 112 3.83 -14.11 0.08
C ILE A 112 3.92 -15.16 1.20
N GLN A 113 5.12 -15.41 1.74
CA GLN A 113 5.32 -16.41 2.78
C GLN A 113 4.94 -15.89 4.17
N THR A 114 5.04 -14.56 4.39
CA THR A 114 4.64 -13.93 5.66
C THR A 114 3.13 -13.90 5.78
N ILE A 115 2.43 -13.53 4.70
CA ILE A 115 0.97 -13.40 4.72
C ILE A 115 0.30 -14.79 4.59
N GLY A 116 0.76 -15.62 3.64
CA GLY A 116 0.10 -16.90 3.36
C GLY A 116 -1.38 -16.72 3.06
N GLU A 117 -2.23 -17.29 3.91
CA GLU A 117 -3.70 -17.16 3.87
C GLU A 117 -4.27 -16.27 4.99
N ASP A 118 -3.41 -15.60 5.77
CA ASP A 118 -3.83 -14.61 6.76
C ASP A 118 -4.06 -13.25 6.10
N TYR A 119 -5.20 -13.12 5.44
CA TYR A 119 -5.57 -11.90 4.70
C TYR A 119 -5.86 -10.70 5.61
N ASP A 120 -6.07 -10.93 6.90
CA ASP A 120 -6.27 -9.87 7.89
C ASP A 120 -4.95 -9.20 8.30
N TYR A 121 -3.84 -9.94 8.21
CA TYR A 121 -2.54 -9.51 8.71
C TYR A 121 -2.06 -8.16 8.16
N PRO A 122 -2.10 -7.88 6.83
CA PRO A 122 -1.48 -6.66 6.27
C PRO A 122 -2.01 -5.36 6.88
N PHE A 123 -3.29 -5.29 7.18
CA PHE A 123 -3.92 -4.08 7.69
C PHE A 123 -4.42 -4.18 9.14
N ALA A 124 -4.09 -5.26 9.87
CA ALA A 124 -4.61 -5.51 11.22
C ALA A 124 -4.43 -4.33 12.19
N ASN A 125 -3.28 -3.64 12.14
CA ASN A 125 -2.99 -2.54 13.07
C ASN A 125 -3.59 -1.18 12.65
N VAL A 126 -4.17 -1.09 11.45
CA VAL A 126 -4.83 0.10 10.92
C VAL A 126 -6.28 -0.15 10.54
N ARG A 127 -6.76 -1.39 10.60
CA ARG A 127 -8.11 -1.80 10.23
C ARG A 127 -9.19 -0.94 10.87
N SER A 128 -9.06 -0.63 12.17
CA SER A 128 -10.06 0.18 12.88
C SER A 128 -10.23 1.59 12.33
N TYR A 129 -9.20 2.14 11.66
CA TYR A 129 -9.35 3.42 10.97
C TYR A 129 -10.17 3.29 9.69
N PHE A 130 -9.99 2.20 8.94
CA PHE A 130 -10.70 1.93 7.70
C PHE A 130 -12.16 1.51 7.95
N GLU A 131 -12.40 0.66 8.98
CA GLU A 131 -13.76 0.23 9.34
C GLU A 131 -14.64 1.36 9.93
N ASN A 132 -14.03 2.45 10.40
CA ASN A 132 -14.75 3.59 10.99
C ASN A 132 -14.70 4.85 10.11
N ASP A 133 -14.30 4.72 8.86
CA ASP A 133 -14.38 5.80 7.88
C ASP A 133 -15.52 5.58 6.87
N ASP A 134 -15.68 6.49 5.92
CA ASP A 134 -16.66 6.38 4.85
C ASP A 134 -16.03 5.91 3.54
N PHE A 135 -14.69 6.00 3.43
CA PHE A 135 -13.97 5.66 2.20
C PHE A 135 -12.48 5.57 2.42
N THR A 136 -11.89 4.42 2.09
CA THR A 136 -10.44 4.21 2.04
C THR A 136 -9.96 3.97 0.61
N ILE A 137 -8.89 4.67 0.21
CA ILE A 137 -8.20 4.45 -1.06
C ILE A 137 -6.73 4.11 -0.85
N ILE A 138 -6.22 3.13 -1.63
CA ILE A 138 -4.80 2.75 -1.67
C ILE A 138 -4.26 2.75 -3.11
N ASN A 139 -2.94 2.82 -3.29
CA ASN A 139 -2.31 2.51 -4.57
C ASN A 139 -1.99 1.00 -4.62
N LEU A 140 -2.71 0.25 -5.44
CA LEU A 140 -2.42 -1.18 -5.67
C LEU A 140 -1.28 -1.29 -6.71
N GLU A 141 -0.05 -1.40 -6.22
CA GLU A 141 1.16 -1.39 -7.02
C GLU A 141 1.63 -2.80 -7.36
N GLY A 142 0.98 -3.39 -8.34
CA GLY A 142 1.21 -4.74 -8.85
C GLY A 142 -0.09 -5.47 -9.15
N PRO A 143 -0.06 -6.44 -10.08
CA PRO A 143 -1.26 -7.19 -10.44
C PRO A 143 -1.61 -8.27 -9.41
N LEU A 144 -2.91 -8.53 -9.29
CA LEU A 144 -3.47 -9.72 -8.65
C LEU A 144 -3.80 -10.74 -9.73
N THR A 145 -2.96 -11.78 -9.83
CA THR A 145 -3.12 -12.83 -10.85
C THR A 145 -2.48 -14.13 -10.41
N ASP A 146 -3.14 -15.24 -10.72
CA ASP A 146 -2.61 -16.58 -10.50
C ASP A 146 -1.72 -17.07 -11.65
N GLU A 147 -1.64 -16.28 -12.74
CA GLU A 147 -0.73 -16.55 -13.85
C GLU A 147 0.73 -16.50 -13.38
N SER A 148 1.44 -17.61 -13.57
CA SER A 148 2.88 -17.72 -13.22
C SER A 148 3.81 -17.40 -14.38
N SER A 149 3.26 -17.25 -15.59
CA SER A 149 3.94 -16.89 -16.83
C SER A 149 3.59 -15.46 -17.25
N GLY A 150 4.34 -14.90 -18.21
CA GLY A 150 4.03 -13.58 -18.76
C GLY A 150 4.58 -12.41 -17.97
N ALA A 151 5.44 -12.67 -16.97
CA ALA A 151 6.16 -11.61 -16.28
C ALA A 151 6.95 -10.74 -17.28
N GLN A 152 6.86 -9.42 -17.13
CA GLN A 152 7.62 -8.48 -17.91
C GLN A 152 9.13 -8.67 -17.67
N SER A 153 9.94 -8.44 -18.72
CA SER A 153 11.41 -8.50 -18.63
C SER A 153 11.96 -7.24 -17.97
N LYS A 154 11.71 -7.11 -16.67
CA LYS A 154 12.24 -6.03 -15.82
C LYS A 154 12.72 -6.61 -14.48
N LYS A 155 13.57 -5.88 -13.79
CA LYS A 155 14.21 -6.34 -12.56
C LYS A 155 13.20 -6.71 -11.48
N PHE A 156 12.16 -5.90 -11.33
CA PHE A 156 11.06 -6.13 -10.40
C PHE A 156 9.76 -6.29 -11.18
N ALA A 157 9.28 -7.52 -11.29
CA ALA A 157 7.95 -7.84 -11.77
C ALA A 157 7.18 -8.48 -10.62
N PHE A 158 6.26 -7.71 -10.04
CA PHE A 158 5.48 -8.12 -8.88
C PHE A 158 4.19 -8.82 -9.31
N ARG A 159 3.71 -9.73 -8.48
CA ARG A 159 2.34 -10.23 -8.51
C ARG A 159 1.91 -10.75 -7.14
N GLY A 160 0.63 -10.65 -6.85
CA GLY A 160 -0.04 -11.36 -5.77
C GLY A 160 -1.05 -12.37 -6.31
N PRO A 161 -1.43 -13.39 -5.53
CA PRO A 161 -2.55 -14.26 -5.87
C PRO A 161 -3.86 -13.48 -5.99
N THR A 162 -4.80 -13.97 -6.80
CA THR A 162 -6.15 -13.36 -6.91
C THR A 162 -6.88 -13.32 -5.57
N ALA A 163 -6.63 -14.31 -4.70
CA ALA A 163 -7.19 -14.40 -3.35
C ALA A 163 -6.84 -13.18 -2.46
N TYR A 164 -5.75 -12.45 -2.77
CA TYR A 164 -5.35 -11.28 -1.98
C TYR A 164 -6.28 -10.07 -2.11
N SER A 165 -7.31 -10.13 -2.97
CA SER A 165 -8.43 -9.19 -2.88
C SER A 165 -9.13 -9.24 -1.52
N ALA A 166 -9.08 -10.40 -0.83
CA ALA A 166 -9.62 -10.54 0.51
C ALA A 166 -8.91 -9.66 1.56
N ILE A 167 -7.64 -9.30 1.36
CA ILE A 167 -6.93 -8.34 2.21
C ILE A 167 -7.66 -6.99 2.23
N MET A 168 -8.09 -6.53 1.06
CA MET A 168 -8.76 -5.24 0.90
C MET A 168 -10.22 -5.31 1.41
N THR A 169 -10.99 -6.31 0.98
CA THR A 169 -12.40 -6.44 1.40
C THR A 169 -12.54 -6.75 2.88
N GLY A 170 -11.61 -7.51 3.47
CA GLY A 170 -11.58 -7.80 4.90
C GLY A 170 -11.15 -6.63 5.78
N SER A 171 -10.74 -5.51 5.17
CA SER A 171 -10.24 -4.33 5.88
C SER A 171 -10.91 -3.03 5.43
N SER A 172 -12.12 -3.08 4.83
CA SER A 172 -12.87 -1.91 4.36
C SER A 172 -12.04 -0.98 3.47
N VAL A 173 -11.45 -1.53 2.40
CA VAL A 173 -10.83 -0.72 1.34
C VAL A 173 -11.79 -0.63 0.17
N GLU A 174 -12.34 0.54 -0.10
CA GLU A 174 -13.38 0.77 -1.11
C GLU A 174 -12.81 1.03 -2.49
N ALA A 175 -11.60 1.59 -2.58
CA ALA A 175 -11.04 1.96 -3.87
C ALA A 175 -9.53 1.73 -3.99
N VAL A 176 -9.07 1.52 -5.24
CA VAL A 176 -7.65 1.45 -5.56
C VAL A 176 -7.31 2.25 -6.81
N THR A 177 -6.11 2.84 -6.86
CA THR A 177 -5.54 3.29 -8.13
C THR A 177 -4.68 2.20 -8.75
N LEU A 178 -4.82 2.01 -10.07
CA LEU A 178 -4.00 1.12 -10.90
C LEU A 178 -3.06 1.91 -11.84
N ALA A 179 -2.97 3.22 -11.67
CA ALA A 179 -2.16 4.08 -12.52
C ALA A 179 -0.70 4.13 -12.05
N ASN A 180 0.00 3.00 -12.07
CA ASN A 180 1.40 2.89 -11.64
C ASN A 180 2.24 2.09 -12.65
N ASN A 181 3.56 2.00 -12.43
CA ASN A 181 4.50 1.30 -13.29
C ASN A 181 4.48 -0.23 -13.12
N HIS A 182 3.80 -0.76 -12.11
CA HIS A 182 3.73 -2.18 -11.80
C HIS A 182 2.39 -2.83 -12.14
N ALA A 183 1.37 -2.06 -12.53
CA ALA A 183 0.04 -2.59 -12.83
C ALA A 183 0.04 -3.68 -13.93
N GLU A 184 0.94 -3.58 -14.91
CA GLU A 184 1.08 -4.51 -16.02
C GLU A 184 2.31 -5.42 -15.91
N ASP A 185 2.83 -5.72 -14.72
CA ASP A 185 4.02 -6.55 -14.54
C ASP A 185 3.88 -7.96 -15.11
N TYR A 186 2.67 -8.46 -15.23
CA TYR A 186 2.32 -9.72 -15.89
C TYR A 186 1.52 -9.47 -17.19
N GLY A 187 1.79 -8.33 -17.84
CA GLY A 187 1.19 -7.95 -19.12
C GLY A 187 -0.33 -7.76 -19.02
N LYS A 188 -0.95 -7.70 -20.18
CA LYS A 188 -2.41 -7.48 -20.27
C LYS A 188 -3.23 -8.53 -19.52
N ALA A 189 -2.81 -9.81 -19.53
CA ALA A 189 -3.53 -10.87 -18.85
C ALA A 189 -3.56 -10.67 -17.33
N GLY A 190 -2.41 -10.32 -16.72
CA GLY A 190 -2.33 -9.98 -15.30
C GLY A 190 -3.15 -8.75 -14.95
N TYR A 191 -3.09 -7.71 -15.78
CA TYR A 191 -3.89 -6.50 -15.59
C TYR A 191 -5.41 -6.76 -15.69
N ASP A 192 -5.85 -7.53 -16.69
CA ASP A 192 -7.26 -7.89 -16.82
C ASP A 192 -7.74 -8.80 -15.69
N SER A 193 -6.87 -9.70 -15.20
CA SER A 193 -7.12 -10.49 -13.97
C SER A 193 -7.37 -9.59 -12.77
N THR A 194 -6.49 -8.60 -12.55
CA THR A 194 -6.63 -7.64 -11.45
C THR A 194 -7.97 -6.90 -11.50
N LYS A 195 -8.32 -6.36 -12.68
CA LYS A 195 -9.61 -5.65 -12.84
C LYS A 195 -10.81 -6.55 -12.60
N LYS A 196 -10.74 -7.80 -13.07
CA LYS A 196 -11.80 -8.78 -12.81
C LYS A 196 -11.96 -9.05 -11.32
N VAL A 197 -10.86 -9.31 -10.63
CA VAL A 197 -10.85 -9.60 -9.19
C VAL A 197 -11.42 -8.42 -8.39
N LEU A 198 -10.96 -7.20 -8.67
CA LEU A 198 -11.46 -5.99 -8.00
C LEU A 198 -12.96 -5.79 -8.24
N LYS A 199 -13.42 -5.97 -9.48
CA LYS A 199 -14.83 -5.87 -9.82
C LYS A 199 -15.69 -6.92 -9.10
N ASP A 200 -15.23 -8.17 -9.08
CA ASP A 200 -15.94 -9.27 -8.41
C ASP A 200 -15.99 -9.06 -6.89
N ALA A 201 -14.98 -8.39 -6.33
CA ALA A 201 -14.90 -8.00 -4.93
C ALA A 201 -15.68 -6.72 -4.58
N GLY A 202 -16.25 -6.01 -5.57
CA GLY A 202 -16.96 -4.75 -5.34
C GLY A 202 -16.06 -3.55 -5.10
N ILE A 203 -14.74 -3.68 -5.31
CA ILE A 203 -13.77 -2.61 -5.10
C ILE A 203 -13.74 -1.69 -6.32
N THR A 204 -13.93 -0.40 -6.11
CA THR A 204 -13.77 0.62 -7.15
C THR A 204 -12.31 0.72 -7.55
N TYR A 205 -12.03 0.76 -8.86
CA TYR A 205 -10.66 1.02 -9.32
C TYR A 205 -10.63 2.10 -10.40
N VAL A 206 -9.55 2.86 -10.41
CA VAL A 206 -9.28 3.85 -11.44
C VAL A 206 -8.04 3.46 -12.23
N GLU A 207 -8.22 3.35 -13.56
CA GLU A 207 -7.16 3.01 -14.50
C GLU A 207 -6.37 4.27 -14.90
N LYS A 208 -5.18 4.06 -15.44
CA LYS A 208 -4.33 5.14 -15.96
C LYS A 208 -5.06 5.96 -17.03
N ASP A 209 -5.02 7.29 -16.89
CA ASP A 209 -5.64 8.28 -17.76
C ASP A 209 -7.17 8.12 -17.90
N LYS A 210 -7.81 7.57 -16.86
CA LYS A 210 -9.26 7.36 -16.78
C LYS A 210 -9.86 8.03 -15.55
N THR A 211 -11.17 8.08 -15.54
CA THR A 211 -11.98 8.47 -14.38
C THR A 211 -12.78 7.29 -13.87
N ALA A 212 -13.08 7.31 -12.57
CA ALA A 212 -14.01 6.41 -11.92
C ALA A 212 -14.88 7.19 -10.93
N MET A 213 -16.08 6.70 -10.66
CA MET A 213 -16.97 7.24 -9.63
C MET A 213 -17.19 6.20 -8.55
N HIS A 214 -17.12 6.63 -7.31
CA HIS A 214 -17.54 5.88 -6.14
C HIS A 214 -18.64 6.63 -5.41
N THR A 215 -19.60 5.92 -4.85
CA THR A 215 -20.60 6.51 -3.94
C THR A 215 -20.52 5.74 -2.63
N THR A 216 -20.18 6.43 -1.57
CA THR A 216 -20.10 5.81 -0.24
C THR A 216 -21.48 5.33 0.22
N GLU A 217 -21.53 4.41 1.18
CA GLU A 217 -22.81 3.98 1.78
C GLU A 217 -23.57 5.16 2.39
N SER A 218 -22.83 6.12 2.92
CA SER A 218 -23.37 7.36 3.50
C SER A 218 -23.83 8.39 2.45
N GLY A 219 -23.62 8.12 1.14
CA GLY A 219 -24.12 8.88 0.00
C GLY A 219 -23.24 10.04 -0.47
N LEU A 220 -21.93 10.06 -0.13
CA LEU A 220 -20.96 11.00 -0.70
C LEU A 220 -20.48 10.47 -2.06
N LYS A 221 -20.49 11.33 -3.10
CA LYS A 221 -20.02 10.98 -4.45
C LYS A 221 -18.58 11.43 -4.66
N ILE A 222 -17.68 10.46 -4.78
CA ILE A 222 -16.25 10.68 -4.95
C ILE A 222 -15.87 10.38 -6.40
N GLY A 223 -15.26 11.36 -7.06
CA GLY A 223 -14.67 11.21 -8.39
C GLY A 223 -13.16 10.96 -8.30
N LEU A 224 -12.69 9.95 -9.01
CA LEU A 224 -11.28 9.56 -9.08
C LEU A 224 -10.76 9.82 -10.49
N TYR A 225 -9.64 10.51 -10.63
CA TYR A 225 -8.84 10.59 -11.86
C TYR A 225 -7.44 10.11 -11.56
N ALA A 226 -6.86 9.22 -12.38
CA ALA A 226 -5.52 8.71 -12.15
C ALA A 226 -4.64 8.82 -13.39
N SER A 227 -3.34 9.10 -13.19
CA SER A 227 -2.34 9.15 -14.25
C SER A 227 -0.94 8.86 -13.70
N SER A 228 0.03 8.58 -14.58
CA SER A 228 1.40 8.30 -14.15
C SER A 228 2.46 8.89 -15.09
N PHE A 229 3.57 9.36 -14.50
CA PHE A 229 4.77 9.86 -15.17
C PHE A 229 4.48 10.89 -16.29
N ALA A 230 5.04 10.66 -17.50
CA ALA A 230 4.90 11.56 -18.63
C ALA A 230 3.45 11.74 -19.13
N ASN A 231 2.53 10.86 -18.73
CA ASN A 231 1.11 10.98 -19.06
C ASN A 231 0.40 12.03 -18.20
N ILE A 232 0.96 12.42 -17.06
CA ILE A 232 0.42 13.49 -16.22
C ILE A 232 0.60 14.81 -16.95
N THR A 233 -0.46 15.29 -17.59
CA THR A 233 -0.47 16.53 -18.36
C THR A 233 -1.59 17.45 -17.89
N ALA A 234 -1.37 18.77 -17.99
CA ALA A 234 -2.38 19.76 -17.64
C ALA A 234 -3.72 19.52 -18.36
N LYS A 235 -3.66 19.16 -19.67
CA LYS A 235 -4.86 18.86 -20.46
C LYS A 235 -5.57 17.59 -19.97
N GLY A 236 -4.83 16.52 -19.66
CA GLY A 236 -5.39 15.28 -19.12
C GLY A 236 -6.10 15.51 -17.79
N ILE A 237 -5.45 16.24 -16.88
CA ILE A 237 -5.99 16.65 -15.59
C ILE A 237 -7.28 17.43 -15.77
N GLN A 238 -7.26 18.50 -16.57
CA GLN A 238 -8.43 19.36 -16.82
C GLN A 238 -9.61 18.57 -17.40
N ASN A 239 -9.34 17.69 -18.37
CA ASN A 239 -10.36 16.85 -19.00
C ASN A 239 -10.96 15.84 -18.01
N GLY A 240 -10.11 15.17 -17.22
CA GLY A 240 -10.55 14.22 -16.19
C GLY A 240 -11.45 14.89 -15.15
N ILE A 241 -11.00 16.02 -14.61
CA ILE A 241 -11.78 16.80 -13.63
C ILE A 241 -13.10 17.31 -14.22
N ALA A 242 -13.07 17.81 -15.45
CA ALA A 242 -14.29 18.27 -16.13
C ALA A 242 -15.29 17.12 -16.34
N GLN A 243 -14.82 15.92 -16.65
CA GLN A 243 -15.67 14.75 -16.77
C GLN A 243 -16.28 14.37 -15.41
N LEU A 244 -15.47 14.33 -14.34
CA LEU A 244 -15.95 14.01 -12.98
C LEU A 244 -17.00 15.00 -12.47
N LYS A 245 -16.80 16.30 -12.72
CA LYS A 245 -17.80 17.33 -12.41
C LYS A 245 -19.12 17.09 -13.16
N LYS A 246 -19.03 16.69 -14.44
CA LYS A 246 -20.22 16.33 -15.24
C LYS A 246 -20.91 15.08 -14.72
N ASP A 247 -20.15 14.11 -14.20
CA ASP A 247 -20.67 12.86 -13.64
C ASP A 247 -21.24 13.07 -12.21
N GLY A 248 -21.13 14.30 -11.67
CA GLY A 248 -21.71 14.68 -10.40
C GLY A 248 -20.85 14.35 -9.18
N ALA A 249 -19.52 14.29 -9.34
CA ALA A 249 -18.62 14.18 -8.21
C ALA A 249 -18.76 15.38 -7.27
N GLU A 250 -18.84 15.12 -5.98
CA GLU A 250 -18.89 16.13 -4.91
C GLU A 250 -17.50 16.37 -4.32
N ILE A 251 -16.64 15.35 -4.33
CA ILE A 251 -15.21 15.40 -4.02
C ILE A 251 -14.45 14.78 -5.20
N ILE A 252 -13.36 15.44 -5.61
CA ILE A 252 -12.52 14.99 -6.72
C ILE A 252 -11.09 14.73 -6.22
N ILE A 253 -10.65 13.46 -6.35
CA ILE A 253 -9.31 12.99 -6.00
C ILE A 253 -8.53 12.71 -7.28
N CYS A 254 -7.37 13.35 -7.44
CA CYS A 254 -6.42 13.06 -8.52
C CYS A 254 -5.27 12.22 -7.98
N ALA A 255 -5.20 10.94 -8.37
CA ALA A 255 -4.15 10.02 -7.97
C ALA A 255 -3.01 10.03 -9.00
N PHE A 256 -1.80 10.38 -8.58
CA PHE A 256 -0.63 10.48 -9.45
C PHE A 256 0.54 9.62 -8.98
N HIS A 257 1.11 8.84 -9.89
CA HIS A 257 2.30 8.02 -9.66
C HIS A 257 3.48 8.66 -10.39
N TRP A 258 4.41 9.30 -9.65
CA TRP A 258 5.36 10.28 -10.18
C TRP A 258 6.63 10.45 -9.32
N GLY A 259 7.57 11.31 -9.78
CA GLY A 259 8.81 11.61 -9.06
C GLY A 259 9.87 10.54 -9.24
N GLU A 260 10.81 10.48 -8.31
CA GLU A 260 11.92 9.53 -8.27
C GLU A 260 11.96 8.78 -6.94
N GLU A 261 12.30 7.50 -6.99
CA GLU A 261 12.41 6.64 -5.81
C GLU A 261 13.47 7.16 -4.83
N GLY A 262 13.15 7.16 -3.54
CA GLY A 262 14.04 7.57 -2.46
C GLY A 262 14.24 9.09 -2.33
N VAL A 263 13.54 9.91 -3.13
CA VAL A 263 13.66 11.37 -3.10
C VAL A 263 12.60 11.97 -2.18
N TYR A 264 13.04 12.62 -1.07
CA TYR A 264 12.15 13.15 -0.04
C TYR A 264 11.46 14.47 -0.40
N TYR A 265 11.84 15.10 -1.52
CA TYR A 265 11.32 16.41 -1.92
C TYR A 265 10.62 16.30 -3.27
N ALA A 266 9.39 16.77 -3.33
CA ALA A 266 8.65 16.86 -4.57
C ALA A 266 9.38 17.77 -5.57
N ASP A 267 9.61 17.25 -6.80
CA ASP A 267 10.25 18.01 -7.87
C ASP A 267 9.32 19.10 -8.45
N GLY A 268 9.88 19.94 -9.32
CA GLY A 268 9.14 21.04 -9.94
C GLY A 268 7.97 20.56 -10.82
N THR A 269 8.05 19.35 -11.40
CA THR A 269 6.98 18.75 -12.20
C THR A 269 5.84 18.29 -11.31
N GLN A 270 6.15 17.57 -10.22
CA GLN A 270 5.17 17.17 -9.20
C GLN A 270 4.42 18.39 -8.67
N GLN A 271 5.15 19.44 -8.23
CA GLN A 271 4.56 20.66 -7.68
C GLN A 271 3.65 21.37 -8.71
N LYS A 272 4.11 21.49 -9.96
CA LYS A 272 3.33 22.13 -11.02
C LYS A 272 2.07 21.38 -11.35
N MET A 273 2.13 20.05 -11.51
CA MET A 273 0.97 19.25 -11.89
C MET A 273 -0.02 19.13 -10.74
N ALA A 274 0.46 19.03 -9.49
CA ALA A 274 -0.40 19.07 -8.31
C ALA A 274 -1.23 20.36 -8.25
N LYS A 275 -0.58 21.51 -8.33
CA LYS A 275 -1.26 22.81 -8.31
C LYS A 275 -2.21 22.97 -9.49
N THR A 276 -1.81 22.49 -10.68
CA THR A 276 -2.70 22.46 -11.85
C THR A 276 -3.98 21.65 -11.58
N ALA A 277 -3.89 20.55 -10.84
CA ALA A 277 -5.07 19.75 -10.49
C ALA A 277 -6.00 20.49 -9.53
N ILE A 278 -5.46 21.10 -8.47
CA ILE A 278 -6.26 21.89 -7.53
C ILE A 278 -6.89 23.11 -8.23
N ASP A 279 -6.11 23.84 -9.06
CA ASP A 279 -6.61 24.98 -9.83
C ASP A 279 -7.71 24.59 -10.82
N ALA A 280 -7.70 23.36 -11.34
CA ALA A 280 -8.75 22.81 -12.20
C ALA A 280 -10.00 22.37 -11.40
N GLY A 281 -9.88 22.27 -10.08
CA GLY A 281 -10.95 21.94 -9.14
C GLY A 281 -10.93 20.51 -8.63
N ALA A 282 -9.74 19.91 -8.49
CA ALA A 282 -9.55 18.77 -7.61
C ALA A 282 -9.55 19.24 -6.15
N ASP A 283 -10.08 18.41 -5.26
CA ASP A 283 -10.06 18.64 -3.82
C ASP A 283 -8.80 18.03 -3.18
N VAL A 284 -8.35 16.87 -3.70
CA VAL A 284 -7.17 16.18 -3.21
C VAL A 284 -6.29 15.75 -4.39
N VAL A 285 -4.98 15.99 -4.27
CA VAL A 285 -3.94 15.32 -5.06
C VAL A 285 -3.26 14.28 -4.18
N TYR A 286 -3.26 13.04 -4.65
CA TYR A 286 -2.83 11.85 -3.95
C TYR A 286 -1.67 11.17 -4.70
N GLY A 287 -0.43 11.38 -4.21
CA GLY A 287 0.80 11.03 -4.89
C GLY A 287 1.49 9.77 -4.39
N HIS A 288 2.16 9.06 -5.32
CA HIS A 288 2.80 7.75 -5.15
C HIS A 288 4.10 7.64 -5.93
N HIS A 289 4.85 6.56 -5.74
CA HIS A 289 6.09 6.17 -6.42
C HIS A 289 7.40 6.52 -5.70
N PRO A 290 7.60 7.66 -5.02
CA PRO A 290 8.89 7.88 -4.37
C PRO A 290 9.27 6.84 -3.32
N HIS A 291 8.32 6.00 -2.86
CA HIS A 291 8.50 4.98 -1.82
C HIS A 291 9.03 5.54 -0.49
N VAL A 292 9.02 6.85 -0.35
CA VAL A 292 9.32 7.61 0.87
C VAL A 292 8.28 8.70 1.04
N LEU A 293 8.08 9.14 2.28
CA LEU A 293 7.17 10.24 2.57
C LEU A 293 7.70 11.55 1.96
N GLN A 294 6.83 12.27 1.26
CA GLN A 294 7.04 13.64 0.84
C GLN A 294 6.04 14.57 1.51
N LYS A 295 6.24 15.87 1.35
CA LYS A 295 5.44 16.93 1.99
C LYS A 295 3.94 16.77 1.72
N ILE A 296 3.15 17.11 2.75
CA ILE A 296 1.73 17.47 2.62
C ILE A 296 1.65 18.99 2.49
N GLU A 297 0.91 19.48 1.50
CA GLU A 297 0.69 20.90 1.26
C GLU A 297 -0.81 21.20 1.16
N GLN A 298 -1.28 22.16 1.93
CA GLN A 298 -2.58 22.78 1.66
C GLN A 298 -2.37 23.90 0.63
N TYR A 299 -3.04 23.80 -0.52
CA TYR A 299 -2.94 24.77 -1.60
C TYR A 299 -4.35 25.16 -2.09
N GLY A 300 -4.65 26.47 -2.07
CA GLY A 300 -6.00 26.93 -2.35
C GLY A 300 -7.02 26.34 -1.37
N SER A 301 -8.04 25.68 -1.89
CA SER A 301 -9.05 24.98 -1.10
C SER A 301 -8.78 23.49 -0.95
N GLY A 302 -7.67 22.96 -1.51
CA GLY A 302 -7.40 21.53 -1.56
C GLY A 302 -6.14 21.10 -0.79
N TYR A 303 -5.96 19.79 -0.69
CA TYR A 303 -4.77 19.17 -0.12
C TYR A 303 -3.95 18.46 -1.20
N ILE A 304 -2.62 18.53 -1.07
CA ILE A 304 -1.66 17.82 -1.92
C ILE A 304 -0.82 16.92 -1.03
N PHE A 305 -0.93 15.62 -1.22
CA PHE A 305 -0.07 14.60 -0.64
C PHE A 305 0.92 14.18 -1.71
N TYR A 306 2.15 14.70 -1.68
CA TYR A 306 3.10 14.45 -2.77
C TYR A 306 3.56 13.00 -2.83
N SER A 307 3.74 12.33 -1.68
CA SER A 307 3.94 10.89 -1.54
C SER A 307 3.67 10.45 -0.10
N LEU A 308 2.94 9.35 0.07
CA LEU A 308 2.71 8.72 1.38
C LEU A 308 3.67 7.55 1.64
N GLY A 309 4.68 7.37 0.78
CA GLY A 309 5.65 6.28 0.90
C GLY A 309 5.03 4.90 0.72
N ASN A 310 5.76 3.88 1.14
CA ASN A 310 5.24 2.51 1.17
C ASN A 310 4.28 2.32 2.34
N PHE A 311 3.24 1.51 2.16
CA PHE A 311 2.30 1.17 3.23
C PHE A 311 2.35 -0.33 3.53
N SER A 312 1.57 -1.18 2.88
CA SER A 312 1.75 -2.63 2.92
C SER A 312 2.51 -3.07 1.67
N PHE A 313 3.84 -3.06 1.73
CA PHE A 313 4.68 -3.10 0.54
C PHE A 313 5.52 -4.38 0.47
N GLY A 314 5.09 -5.32 -0.37
CA GLY A 314 5.79 -6.58 -0.63
C GLY A 314 6.96 -6.48 -1.63
N GLY A 315 7.33 -5.27 -2.06
CA GLY A 315 8.40 -5.05 -3.03
C GLY A 315 9.80 -5.26 -2.48
N ALA A 316 10.00 -5.12 -1.17
CA ALA A 316 11.29 -5.31 -0.51
C ALA A 316 11.13 -5.85 0.92
N ALA A 317 11.97 -6.81 1.30
CA ALA A 317 12.04 -7.33 2.67
C ALA A 317 12.88 -6.42 3.60
N LEU A 318 13.83 -5.68 3.03
CA LEU A 318 14.72 -4.75 3.73
C LEU A 318 14.69 -3.36 3.07
N PRO A 319 13.57 -2.63 3.10
CA PRO A 319 13.53 -1.28 2.57
C PRO A 319 14.47 -0.35 3.35
N GLN A 320 14.96 0.70 2.70
CA GLN A 320 15.87 1.66 3.33
C GLN A 320 15.12 2.66 4.22
N ASP A 321 13.83 2.83 3.99
CA ASP A 321 12.93 3.65 4.81
C ASP A 321 11.68 2.85 5.16
N TYR A 322 11.27 2.92 6.42
CA TYR A 322 10.10 2.23 6.97
C TYR A 322 8.99 3.18 7.40
N ASP A 323 9.20 4.48 7.18
CA ASP A 323 8.25 5.51 7.59
C ASP A 323 7.13 5.62 6.56
N THR A 324 5.92 5.65 7.06
CA THR A 324 4.70 5.84 6.27
C THR A 324 3.66 6.59 7.09
N ALA A 325 2.52 6.89 6.50
CA ALA A 325 1.41 7.51 7.18
C ALA A 325 0.09 7.04 6.62
N LEU A 326 -0.91 6.98 7.50
CA LEU A 326 -2.32 6.97 7.14
C LEU A 326 -2.87 8.37 7.35
N LEU A 327 -3.57 8.90 6.37
CA LEU A 327 -4.22 10.21 6.45
C LEU A 327 -5.73 10.02 6.49
N GLN A 328 -6.41 10.76 7.39
CA GLN A 328 -7.86 10.82 7.44
C GLN A 328 -8.31 12.26 7.23
N LEU A 329 -9.04 12.51 6.16
CA LEU A 329 -9.57 13.82 5.80
C LEU A 329 -11.06 13.90 6.11
N ASP A 330 -11.44 14.85 6.95
CA ASP A 330 -12.85 15.18 7.18
C ASP A 330 -13.42 15.91 5.95
N VAL A 331 -14.61 15.50 5.53
CA VAL A 331 -15.40 16.14 4.47
C VAL A 331 -16.76 16.46 5.03
N ILE A 332 -17.16 17.70 4.90
CA ILE A 332 -18.34 18.24 5.55
C ILE A 332 -19.37 18.64 4.50
N ARG A 333 -20.59 18.10 4.60
CA ARG A 333 -21.75 18.57 3.83
C ARG A 333 -22.64 19.42 4.72
N ASP A 334 -22.79 20.68 4.36
CA ASP A 334 -23.66 21.61 5.10
C ASP A 334 -25.15 21.36 4.87
N GLU A 335 -26.00 22.09 5.60
CA GLU A 335 -27.46 22.01 5.51
C GLU A 335 -28.02 22.34 4.11
N ASN A 336 -27.23 23.02 3.26
CA ASN A 336 -27.61 23.37 1.89
C ASN A 336 -27.10 22.33 0.88
N GLY A 337 -26.46 21.25 1.34
CA GLY A 337 -25.87 20.19 0.52
C GLY A 337 -24.53 20.56 -0.10
N LYS A 338 -23.92 21.70 0.30
CA LYS A 338 -22.58 22.07 -0.18
C LYS A 338 -21.52 21.27 0.57
N VAL A 339 -20.60 20.66 -0.20
CA VAL A 339 -19.49 19.88 0.33
C VAL A 339 -18.22 20.73 0.38
N ARG A 340 -17.44 20.57 1.45
CA ARG A 340 -16.15 21.21 1.69
C ARG A 340 -15.21 20.28 2.43
N LEU A 341 -13.91 20.51 2.32
CA LEU A 341 -12.91 19.83 3.14
C LEU A 341 -12.90 20.38 4.55
N GLY A 342 -12.71 19.50 5.52
CA GLY A 342 -12.50 19.78 6.93
C GLY A 342 -11.05 19.61 7.35
N GLU A 343 -10.85 19.09 8.56
CA GLU A 343 -9.53 18.85 9.12
C GLU A 343 -8.87 17.61 8.54
N LEU A 344 -7.53 17.63 8.43
CA LEU A 344 -6.70 16.51 8.07
C LEU A 344 -6.04 15.94 9.32
N ASN A 345 -6.40 14.70 9.67
CA ASN A 345 -5.75 13.94 10.72
C ASN A 345 -4.61 13.11 10.11
N VAL A 346 -3.42 13.19 10.68
CA VAL A 346 -2.23 12.45 10.25
C VAL A 346 -1.92 11.39 11.28
N ILE A 347 -1.92 10.15 10.88
CA ILE A 347 -1.55 8.98 11.69
C ILE A 347 -0.18 8.48 11.21
N PRO A 348 0.93 8.90 11.84
CA PRO A 348 2.26 8.40 11.51
C PRO A 348 2.35 6.92 11.77
N CYS A 349 2.91 6.18 10.81
CA CYS A 349 3.03 4.72 10.86
C CYS A 349 4.45 4.27 10.51
N SER A 350 4.79 3.06 10.92
CA SER A 350 5.99 2.35 10.48
C SER A 350 5.66 0.89 10.23
N TYR A 351 6.29 0.28 9.23
CA TYR A 351 6.18 -1.14 8.93
C TYR A 351 7.48 -1.91 9.21
N LYS A 352 8.28 -1.41 10.18
CA LYS A 352 9.50 -2.05 10.64
C LYS A 352 9.21 -2.96 11.84
N ASN A 353 9.60 -4.24 11.76
CA ASN A 353 9.54 -5.14 12.91
C ASN A 353 10.77 -5.04 13.82
N ASP A 354 10.74 -5.71 14.98
CA ASP A 354 11.83 -5.73 15.97
C ASP A 354 13.15 -6.29 15.42
N ALA A 355 13.09 -7.17 14.44
CA ALA A 355 14.26 -7.71 13.77
C ALA A 355 14.88 -6.73 12.77
N GLY A 356 14.26 -5.57 12.53
CA GLY A 356 14.73 -4.57 11.59
C GLY A 356 14.32 -4.84 10.14
N HIS A 357 13.37 -5.75 9.91
CA HIS A 357 12.85 -6.10 8.59
C HIS A 357 11.47 -5.47 8.35
N ASN A 358 11.02 -5.54 7.12
CA ASN A 358 9.65 -5.21 6.75
C ASN A 358 8.69 -6.20 7.42
N SER A 359 7.74 -5.68 8.19
CA SER A 359 6.63 -6.47 8.72
C SER A 359 5.50 -6.65 7.71
N PHE A 360 5.48 -5.85 6.63
CA PHE A 360 4.35 -5.70 5.69
C PHE A 360 3.06 -5.21 6.35
N GLN A 361 3.14 -4.78 7.60
CA GLN A 361 2.02 -4.39 8.46
C GLN A 361 2.25 -2.98 9.00
N PRO A 362 1.68 -1.95 8.35
CA PRO A 362 1.76 -0.58 8.85
C PRO A 362 1.17 -0.51 10.26
N THR A 363 1.95 0.06 11.16
CA THR A 363 1.59 0.17 12.59
C THR A 363 1.71 1.61 13.02
N PRO A 364 0.66 2.23 13.60
CA PRO A 364 0.75 3.57 14.15
C PRO A 364 1.87 3.69 15.16
N VAL A 365 2.63 4.79 15.10
CA VAL A 365 3.71 5.09 16.03
C VAL A 365 3.27 6.19 16.98
N GLY A 366 3.52 5.99 18.28
CA GLY A 366 3.31 7.00 19.30
C GLY A 366 4.39 8.09 19.28
N GLU A 367 4.20 9.13 20.12
CA GLU A 367 5.16 10.20 20.31
C GLU A 367 6.60 9.69 20.54
N GLY A 368 7.58 10.34 19.91
CA GLY A 368 8.98 9.99 19.99
C GLY A 368 9.71 10.18 18.67
N ALA A 369 10.94 9.68 18.59
CA ALA A 369 11.85 9.96 17.47
C ALA A 369 11.31 9.49 16.10
N ALA A 370 10.55 8.41 16.05
CA ALA A 370 9.92 7.94 14.80
C ALA A 370 8.79 8.88 14.38
N TYR A 371 7.91 9.22 15.30
CA TYR A 371 6.84 10.20 15.11
C TYR A 371 7.38 11.53 14.58
N ASP A 372 8.36 12.12 15.31
CA ASP A 372 8.97 13.40 14.95
C ASP A 372 9.62 13.36 13.55
N ARG A 373 10.26 12.26 13.21
CA ARG A 373 10.90 12.08 11.89
C ARG A 373 9.86 12.03 10.78
N ILE A 374 8.77 11.29 10.97
CA ILE A 374 7.66 11.18 10.03
C ILE A 374 7.00 12.55 9.84
N MET A 375 6.68 13.22 10.94
CA MET A 375 6.06 14.55 10.89
C MET A 375 6.96 15.59 10.20
N LYS A 376 8.28 15.53 10.37
CA LYS A 376 9.22 16.37 9.62
C LYS A 376 9.22 16.08 8.12
N LYS A 377 9.11 14.81 7.71
CA LYS A 377 8.98 14.44 6.29
C LYS A 377 7.69 15.02 5.69
N LEU A 378 6.59 14.83 6.38
CA LEU A 378 5.27 15.32 5.95
C LEU A 378 5.15 16.85 6.01
N GLY A 379 5.85 17.51 6.93
CA GLY A 379 5.93 18.98 7.00
C GLY A 379 6.85 19.60 5.95
N GLY A 380 7.75 18.80 5.34
CA GLY A 380 8.78 19.30 4.41
C GLY A 380 10.03 19.85 5.10
N ASP A 381 10.17 19.63 6.40
CA ASP A 381 11.30 20.09 7.22
C ASP A 381 12.37 19.01 7.46
N PHE A 382 12.22 17.87 6.78
CA PHE A 382 13.19 16.78 6.87
C PHE A 382 14.50 17.17 6.17
N THR A 383 15.61 17.13 6.90
CA THR A 383 16.94 17.54 6.41
C THR A 383 17.85 16.37 6.05
N GLY A 384 17.31 15.14 6.06
CA GLY A 384 18.04 13.95 5.60
C GLY A 384 18.30 14.00 4.10
N GLY A 385 19.42 13.41 3.68
CA GLY A 385 19.71 13.23 2.24
C GLY A 385 18.76 12.23 1.61
N ASN A 386 18.56 12.36 0.29
CA ASN A 386 17.82 11.36 -0.51
C ASN A 386 18.48 9.99 -0.38
N LEU A 387 17.66 8.94 -0.46
CA LEU A 387 18.17 7.57 -0.47
C LEU A 387 18.89 7.30 -1.81
N ASN A 388 20.05 6.66 -1.71
CA ASN A 388 20.61 5.98 -2.87
C ASN A 388 20.03 4.56 -2.86
N VAL A 389 18.95 4.35 -3.61
CA VAL A 389 18.22 3.07 -3.61
C VAL A 389 19.11 1.99 -4.23
N ASP A 390 19.82 1.26 -3.38
CA ASP A 390 20.64 0.11 -3.78
C ASP A 390 19.80 -1.16 -3.71
N TYR A 391 19.17 -1.49 -4.79
CA TYR A 391 18.30 -2.65 -4.91
C TYR A 391 18.97 -3.98 -4.55
N SER A 392 20.31 -4.07 -4.58
CA SER A 392 21.03 -5.29 -4.18
C SER A 392 20.98 -5.54 -2.67
N LYS A 393 20.63 -4.54 -1.89
CA LYS A 393 20.54 -4.58 -0.42
C LYS A 393 19.11 -4.67 0.12
N LEU A 394 18.11 -4.61 -0.76
CA LEU A 394 16.71 -4.66 -0.34
C LEU A 394 16.23 -6.07 0.03
N GLU A 395 17.02 -7.09 -0.31
CA GLU A 395 16.69 -8.48 -0.03
C GLU A 395 17.65 -9.06 1.02
N PRO A 396 17.14 -9.81 2.02
CA PRO A 396 18.01 -10.51 2.94
C PRO A 396 18.82 -11.56 2.18
N LYS A 397 20.11 -11.64 2.50
CA LYS A 397 20.95 -12.72 1.96
C LYS A 397 20.31 -14.06 2.33
N PRO A 398 20.09 -14.99 1.38
CA PRO A 398 19.55 -16.30 1.68
C PRO A 398 20.34 -16.94 2.82
N ALA A 399 19.65 -17.44 3.84
CA ALA A 399 20.31 -18.22 4.86
C ALA A 399 21.04 -19.40 4.18
N PRO A 400 22.27 -19.75 4.61
CA PRO A 400 22.97 -20.91 4.08
C PRO A 400 22.02 -22.11 4.21
N THR A 401 21.69 -22.73 3.09
CA THR A 401 20.91 -23.98 3.09
C THR A 401 21.76 -25.02 3.78
N THR A 402 21.48 -25.30 5.04
CA THR A 402 22.03 -26.46 5.71
C THR A 402 21.50 -27.66 4.93
N PRO A 403 22.37 -28.55 4.38
CA PRO A 403 21.86 -29.74 3.74
C PRO A 403 20.97 -30.49 4.75
N PRO A 404 19.88 -31.10 4.33
CA PRO A 404 19.07 -31.88 5.24
C PRO A 404 19.98 -32.88 5.94
N ALA A 405 19.95 -32.88 7.27
CA ALA A 405 20.72 -33.82 8.08
C ALA A 405 20.48 -35.22 7.53
N THR A 406 21.53 -35.87 7.04
CA THR A 406 21.47 -37.25 6.59
C THR A 406 20.87 -38.04 7.75
N ALA A 407 19.71 -38.64 7.56
CA ALA A 407 19.05 -39.44 8.56
C ALA A 407 20.05 -40.48 9.06
N ALA A 408 20.30 -40.48 10.35
CA ALA A 408 21.14 -41.49 10.97
C ALA A 408 20.55 -42.87 10.62
N PRO A 409 21.38 -43.87 10.26
CA PRO A 409 20.88 -45.21 10.00
C PRO A 409 20.16 -45.73 11.24
N ALA A 410 18.97 -46.27 11.03
CA ALA A 410 18.22 -46.92 12.09
C ALA A 410 19.06 -48.00 12.77
N PRO A 411 18.98 -48.16 14.12
CA PRO A 411 19.71 -49.22 14.81
C PRO A 411 19.24 -50.58 14.33
N ASP A 412 20.21 -51.39 13.92
CA ASP A 412 20.06 -52.80 13.52
C ASP A 412 19.40 -53.59 14.68
N SER A 413 18.16 -54.05 14.47
CA SER A 413 17.47 -54.93 15.41
C SER A 413 17.96 -56.34 15.20
N GLY A 414 19.00 -56.70 16.00
CA GLY A 414 19.53 -58.03 16.06
C GLY A 414 18.45 -59.09 16.33
N THR A 415 18.43 -60.03 15.44
CA THR A 415 17.70 -61.31 15.51
C THR A 415 18.11 -62.10 16.74
N SER A 416 17.16 -62.44 17.63
CA SER A 416 17.25 -63.60 18.49
C SER A 416 16.13 -64.57 18.13
N SER A 417 16.57 -65.72 17.60
CA SER A 417 15.78 -66.91 17.34
C SER A 417 15.36 -67.60 18.65
N GLU A 418 14.06 -67.90 18.81
CA GLU A 418 13.66 -69.16 19.46
C GLU A 418 12.27 -69.57 18.94
N GLY A 419 12.21 -70.89 18.61
CA GLY A 419 11.11 -71.50 17.91
C GLY A 419 9.93 -71.92 18.77
N SER A 420 8.83 -72.18 18.12
CA SER A 420 7.93 -73.33 18.34
C SER A 420 6.75 -73.26 17.37
N ASN A 421 6.77 -74.14 16.45
CA ASN A 421 5.78 -75.13 16.05
C ASN A 421 4.31 -74.91 16.47
N THR A 422 3.36 -74.79 15.50
CA THR A 422 2.29 -75.74 15.28
C THR A 422 1.28 -75.25 14.23
N THR A 423 1.08 -76.13 13.23
CA THR A 423 -0.15 -76.47 12.47
C THR A 423 -0.93 -75.45 11.66
N MET A 424 -0.91 -75.72 10.37
CA MET A 424 -1.97 -75.50 9.39
C MET A 424 -3.27 -76.27 9.73
N PRO A 425 -4.45 -76.00 9.18
CA PRO A 425 -4.73 -76.20 7.75
C PRO A 425 -5.71 -75.20 7.09
N ASP A 426 -5.49 -74.89 5.80
CA ASP A 426 -6.18 -75.36 4.60
C ASP A 426 -7.55 -74.77 4.23
N SER A 427 -7.66 -74.60 2.93
CA SER A 427 -8.85 -74.41 2.03
C SER A 427 -9.26 -72.96 1.82
N GLY A 428 -9.34 -72.46 0.63
CA GLY A 428 -9.59 -72.92 -0.73
C GLY A 428 -9.81 -71.67 -1.61
N SER A 429 -9.21 -71.66 -2.73
CA SER A 429 -9.66 -71.86 -4.07
C SER A 429 -10.58 -70.84 -4.72
N SER A 430 -10.13 -70.50 -5.88
CA SER A 430 -10.76 -70.08 -7.15
C SER A 430 -10.84 -68.56 -7.37
N GLY A 431 -10.33 -67.98 -8.40
CA GLY A 431 -10.10 -68.42 -9.78
C GLY A 431 -10.55 -67.36 -10.73
N GLY A 432 -9.69 -67.06 -11.72
CA GLY A 432 -10.08 -66.57 -13.04
C GLY A 432 -10.39 -65.06 -13.13
N ASP A 433 -10.08 -64.29 -14.11
CA ASP A 433 -9.52 -64.54 -15.42
C ASP A 433 -9.02 -63.21 -16.03
N SER A 434 -8.13 -63.35 -16.94
CA SER A 434 -7.47 -62.40 -17.80
C SER A 434 -8.37 -61.64 -18.77
N GLY A 435 -7.97 -60.45 -19.13
CA GLY A 435 -8.57 -59.70 -20.23
C GLY A 435 -7.72 -58.51 -20.70
N THR A 436 -6.66 -58.81 -21.41
CA THR A 436 -5.89 -57.90 -22.28
C THR A 436 -6.69 -57.50 -23.51
N SER A 437 -6.71 -56.22 -23.88
CA SER A 437 -6.69 -55.80 -25.30
C SER A 437 -6.39 -54.30 -25.45
N THR A 438 -5.29 -54.01 -26.08
CA THR A 438 -4.95 -52.82 -26.86
C THR A 438 -5.24 -53.13 -28.34
N PRO A 439 -4.98 -52.21 -29.29
CA PRO A 439 -5.45 -50.84 -29.53
C PRO A 439 -6.17 -50.74 -30.87
N ASP A 440 -6.76 -49.63 -31.22
CA ASP A 440 -6.91 -49.34 -32.67
C ASP A 440 -6.75 -47.86 -32.97
N SER A 441 -5.97 -47.62 -33.99
CA SER A 441 -5.56 -46.38 -34.63
C SER A 441 -6.57 -45.99 -35.71
N GLY A 442 -6.98 -44.74 -35.74
CA GLY A 442 -7.81 -44.21 -36.81
C GLY A 442 -7.37 -42.79 -37.22
N THR A 443 -6.47 -42.78 -38.19
CA THR A 443 -6.13 -41.63 -39.04
C THR A 443 -7.25 -41.34 -40.04
N SER A 444 -7.61 -40.05 -40.20
CA SER A 444 -8.04 -39.52 -41.49
C SER A 444 -7.99 -38.00 -41.54
N THR A 445 -7.13 -37.48 -42.37
CA THR A 445 -7.11 -36.16 -43.06
C THR A 445 -7.78 -36.32 -44.44
N PRO A 446 -7.86 -35.26 -45.26
CA PRO A 446 -8.49 -33.94 -45.14
C PRO A 446 -9.54 -33.78 -46.29
N ASP A 447 -10.30 -32.70 -46.28
CA ASP A 447 -10.86 -32.25 -47.56
C ASP A 447 -10.77 -30.73 -47.72
N SER A 448 -10.33 -30.37 -48.89
CA SER A 448 -10.05 -29.07 -49.46
C SER A 448 -11.28 -28.52 -50.18
N GLY A 449 -11.67 -27.29 -49.95
CA GLY A 449 -12.69 -26.58 -50.70
C GLY A 449 -12.29 -25.15 -50.99
N THR A 450 -11.73 -24.96 -52.16
CA THR A 450 -11.46 -23.70 -52.89
C THR A 450 -12.73 -23.08 -53.49
N SER A 451 -12.79 -21.76 -53.48
CA SER A 451 -13.21 -20.82 -54.56
C SER A 451 -13.87 -19.62 -53.94
N GLY A 452 -13.57 -18.41 -54.31
CA GLY A 452 -13.21 -17.61 -55.42
C GLY A 452 -13.61 -16.22 -55.06
N GLY A 453 -12.77 -15.26 -55.15
CA GLY A 453 -12.56 -14.23 -56.13
C GLY A 453 -13.70 -13.23 -56.20
N ASP A 454 -13.47 -11.97 -55.85
CA ASP A 454 -13.65 -10.90 -56.80
C ASP A 454 -12.87 -9.64 -56.40
N SER A 455 -12.25 -9.04 -57.39
CA SER A 455 -11.44 -7.85 -57.46
C SER A 455 -12.31 -6.62 -57.71
N GLY A 456 -12.06 -5.54 -56.99
CA GLY A 456 -12.63 -4.22 -57.29
C GLY A 456 -11.64 -3.10 -57.06
N THR A 457 -10.84 -2.81 -58.08
CA THR A 457 -10.05 -1.56 -58.29
C THR A 457 -10.97 -0.43 -58.70
N SER A 458 -10.71 0.79 -58.17
CA SER A 458 -10.70 2.05 -58.92
C SER A 458 -10.35 3.20 -58.00
N THR A 459 -9.20 3.78 -58.17
CA THR A 459 -8.79 4.96 -58.90
C THR A 459 -9.07 6.31 -58.20
N SER A 460 -7.95 6.88 -57.80
CA SER A 460 -7.52 8.29 -57.78
C SER A 460 -8.53 9.34 -58.25
N ASP A 461 -8.67 10.44 -57.54
CA ASP A 461 -8.51 11.72 -58.18
C ASP A 461 -7.89 12.80 -57.29
N SER A 462 -7.03 13.54 -57.90
CA SER A 462 -6.25 14.66 -57.43
C SER A 462 -7.03 15.96 -57.69
N GLY A 463 -7.04 16.87 -56.71
CA GLY A 463 -7.57 18.21 -56.89
C GLY A 463 -6.82 19.25 -56.11
N SER A 464 -5.94 19.95 -56.80
CA SER A 464 -5.09 21.06 -56.44
C SER A 464 -5.85 22.41 -56.42
N SER A 465 -5.21 23.37 -55.76
CA SER A 465 -5.27 24.84 -55.88
C SER A 465 -6.25 25.56 -54.94
N ALA A 466 -5.89 26.58 -54.34
CA ALA A 466 -4.94 27.68 -54.31
C ALA A 466 -5.57 28.88 -53.59
N ASP A 467 -4.73 29.61 -52.90
CA ASP A 467 -4.76 31.06 -52.63
C ASP A 467 -5.95 31.77 -51.98
N GLY A 468 -5.61 32.49 -50.92
CA GLY A 468 -6.43 33.56 -50.36
C GLY A 468 -5.76 34.27 -49.19
N THR A 469 -4.82 35.17 -49.50
CA THR A 469 -4.25 36.20 -48.65
C THR A 469 -5.31 37.12 -48.05
N GLY A 470 -5.14 37.51 -46.77
CA GLY A 470 -5.91 38.57 -46.15
C GLY A 470 -5.34 39.01 -44.82
N THR A 471 -4.65 40.11 -44.84
CA THR A 471 -3.97 40.86 -43.79
C THR A 471 -4.93 41.57 -42.81
N ALA A 472 -4.43 41.73 -41.58
CA ALA A 472 -4.36 42.93 -40.73
C ALA A 472 -5.44 43.23 -39.68
N SER A 473 -4.89 43.36 -38.48
CA SER A 473 -5.09 44.40 -37.44
C SER A 473 -6.47 44.55 -36.76
N GLU A 474 -6.57 44.25 -35.50
CA GLU A 474 -6.36 45.13 -34.31
C GLU A 474 -6.22 44.27 -33.06
#